data_79ec55e700dfe6f939e43464908db702
#
_entry.id   79ec55e700dfe6f939e43464908db702
#
_cell.length_a   1.000
_cell.length_b   1.000
_cell.length_c   1.000
_cell.angle_alpha   90.00
_cell.angle_beta   90.00
_cell.angle_gamma   90.00
#
_symmetry.space_group_name_H-M   'P 1'
#
loop_
_entity.id
_entity.type
_entity.pdbx_description
1 polymer ?
#
loop_
_entity_poly.entity_id
_entity_poly.type
_entity_poly.pdbx_seq_one_letter_code
_entity_poly.pdbx_strand_id
1 'polypeptide(L)'
;HAIKVGKFIMNHPRLPKDKIPYWDFDAPNIPKADRDASAGAIMASAFVELSTYVPGELGEQFLSIGEQQIKSLASPAYRAKKVGDNNHFIIQHCTGFMGKQYEIDAPLTYADYYFVEALIRYKNLLEARPVVQTITAFSENEDRAAWLSALHRISYPLLSNMAKGELRKNMPVESIAADMQKRREVTHLEALGRLITGISAWLELGPDSTIEGRLRAEYIDLSLKSIANGVNPASPDYLNFNKGRQPLVDAAFLAHGLLRARTQLWDKLDKTTQERVIKELKSSRVIKPSETNWLFFAAMVEAALK
;
A
#
# COMPACT_ATOMS: atom_id res chain seq x y z
N HIS A 1 5.74 -1.20 20.61
CA HIS A 1 5.66 0.13 21.25
C HIS A 1 4.35 0.84 20.83
N ALA A 2 4.00 0.90 19.56
CA ALA A 2 2.80 1.57 19.03
C ALA A 2 1.50 1.12 19.72
N ILE A 3 1.33 -0.19 19.96
CA ILE A 3 0.15 -0.72 20.66
C ILE A 3 0.03 -0.14 22.08
N LYS A 4 1.15 0.01 22.83
CA LYS A 4 1.12 0.61 24.17
C LYS A 4 0.67 2.06 24.12
N VAL A 5 1.20 2.84 23.17
CA VAL A 5 0.81 4.24 22.97
C VAL A 5 -0.65 4.32 22.55
N GLY A 6 -1.09 3.50 21.59
CA GLY A 6 -2.49 3.47 21.15
C GLY A 6 -3.45 3.15 22.29
N LYS A 7 -3.14 2.14 23.12
CA LYS A 7 -3.95 1.82 24.32
C LYS A 7 -3.99 2.97 25.33
N PHE A 8 -2.86 3.64 25.56
CA PHE A 8 -2.79 4.79 26.45
C PHE A 8 -3.72 5.91 25.97
N ILE A 9 -3.62 6.30 24.71
CA ILE A 9 -4.43 7.36 24.12
C ILE A 9 -5.92 6.98 24.14
N MET A 10 -6.25 5.79 23.63
CA MET A 10 -7.62 5.31 23.52
C MET A 10 -8.37 5.29 24.86
N ASN A 11 -7.68 4.91 25.93
CA ASN A 11 -8.25 4.75 27.26
C ASN A 11 -8.00 5.97 28.17
N HIS A 12 -7.44 7.05 27.63
CA HIS A 12 -7.13 8.22 28.45
C HIS A 12 -8.41 8.88 28.99
N PRO A 13 -8.59 9.08 30.30
CA PRO A 13 -9.84 9.56 30.89
C PRO A 13 -10.24 10.97 30.45
N ARG A 14 -9.26 11.75 29.99
CA ARG A 14 -9.48 13.12 29.50
C ARG A 14 -9.58 13.21 27.97
N LEU A 15 -9.58 12.08 27.25
CA LEU A 15 -9.88 12.09 25.83
C LEU A 15 -11.37 12.39 25.64
N PRO A 16 -11.71 13.49 24.93
CA PRO A 16 -13.10 13.91 24.78
C PRO A 16 -13.97 12.88 24.04
N LYS A 17 -15.29 13.01 24.15
CA LYS A 17 -16.25 12.09 23.53
C LYS A 17 -16.11 12.02 22.01
N ASP A 18 -15.79 13.16 21.37
CA ASP A 18 -15.56 13.28 19.93
C ASP A 18 -14.18 12.77 19.48
N LYS A 19 -13.34 12.31 20.42
CA LYS A 19 -12.02 11.73 20.21
C LYS A 19 -10.98 12.70 19.64
N ILE A 20 -11.27 14.00 19.59
CA ILE A 20 -10.27 15.02 19.25
C ILE A 20 -9.66 15.52 20.56
N PRO A 21 -8.33 15.40 20.75
CA PRO A 21 -7.71 15.73 22.03
C PRO A 21 -7.71 17.23 22.32
N TYR A 22 -7.48 17.58 23.56
CA TYR A 22 -6.97 18.90 23.92
C TYR A 22 -5.50 19.01 23.51
N TRP A 23 -4.96 20.23 23.49
CA TRP A 23 -3.55 20.48 23.18
C TRP A 23 -2.59 19.73 24.14
N ASP A 24 -3.07 19.44 25.36
CA ASP A 24 -2.43 18.55 26.33
C ASP A 24 -3.52 17.85 27.15
N PHE A 25 -3.31 16.60 27.53
CA PHE A 25 -4.23 15.89 28.39
C PHE A 25 -4.25 16.44 29.82
N ASP A 26 -3.21 17.16 30.22
CA ASP A 26 -3.13 17.88 31.53
C ASP A 26 -3.36 19.39 31.40
N ALA A 27 -3.93 19.84 30.28
CA ALA A 27 -4.28 21.24 30.10
C ALA A 27 -5.11 21.80 31.29
N PRO A 28 -4.78 23.00 31.80
CA PRO A 28 -5.32 23.48 33.07
C PRO A 28 -6.83 23.77 33.03
N ASN A 29 -7.39 24.07 31.88
CA ASN A 29 -8.78 24.57 31.77
C ASN A 29 -9.75 23.54 31.11
N ILE A 30 -9.47 22.23 31.19
CA ILE A 30 -10.41 21.22 30.71
C ILE A 30 -11.74 21.34 31.48
N PRO A 31 -12.89 21.34 30.79
CA PRO A 31 -13.14 21.06 29.36
C PRO A 31 -13.08 22.29 28.42
N LYS A 32 -12.64 23.44 28.86
CA LYS A 32 -12.60 24.68 28.07
C LYS A 32 -11.24 24.93 27.39
N ALA A 33 -10.27 24.05 27.60
CA ALA A 33 -8.98 24.14 26.96
C ALA A 33 -9.08 24.00 25.43
N ASP A 34 -8.14 24.65 24.71
CA ASP A 34 -8.05 24.56 23.25
C ASP A 34 -7.89 23.12 22.78
N ARG A 35 -8.50 22.82 21.67
CA ARG A 35 -8.41 21.51 21.03
C ARG A 35 -7.19 21.47 20.11
N ASP A 36 -6.70 20.29 19.88
CA ASP A 36 -5.71 20.06 18.83
C ASP A 36 -6.22 19.09 17.78
N ALA A 37 -6.89 19.64 16.76
CA ALA A 37 -7.40 18.88 15.65
C ALA A 37 -6.27 18.28 14.80
N SER A 38 -5.05 18.85 14.82
CA SER A 38 -3.90 18.29 14.13
C SER A 38 -3.44 16.98 14.77
N ALA A 39 -3.37 16.92 16.10
CA ALA A 39 -3.13 15.69 16.83
C ALA A 39 -4.25 14.67 16.57
N GLY A 40 -5.52 15.12 16.52
CA GLY A 40 -6.64 14.27 16.12
C GLY A 40 -6.48 13.64 14.74
N ALA A 41 -6.00 14.40 13.75
CA ALA A 41 -5.76 13.91 12.40
C ALA A 41 -4.62 12.87 12.34
N ILE A 42 -3.50 13.15 13.03
CA ILE A 42 -2.38 12.22 13.16
C ILE A 42 -2.83 10.91 13.83
N MET A 43 -3.57 11.03 14.94
CA MET A 43 -4.10 9.87 15.65
C MET A 43 -5.06 9.06 14.78
N ALA A 44 -5.96 9.70 14.03
CA ALA A 44 -6.90 9.03 13.14
C ALA A 44 -6.17 8.20 12.09
N SER A 45 -5.17 8.78 11.41
CA SER A 45 -4.34 8.07 10.44
C SER A 45 -3.61 6.90 11.08
N ALA A 46 -2.99 7.11 12.25
CA ALA A 46 -2.24 6.08 12.96
C ALA A 46 -3.16 4.93 13.48
N PHE A 47 -4.35 5.22 13.99
CA PHE A 47 -5.28 4.20 14.48
C PHE A 47 -5.85 3.35 13.34
N VAL A 48 -6.20 3.95 12.20
CA VAL A 48 -6.62 3.19 11.02
C VAL A 48 -5.50 2.27 10.55
N GLU A 49 -4.26 2.75 10.49
CA GLU A 49 -3.12 1.92 10.12
C GLU A 49 -2.85 0.82 11.17
N LEU A 50 -2.81 1.18 12.46
CA LEU A 50 -2.53 0.23 13.54
C LEU A 50 -3.57 -0.90 13.59
N SER A 51 -4.84 -0.63 13.26
CA SER A 51 -5.89 -1.64 13.20
C SER A 51 -5.57 -2.76 12.20
N THR A 52 -4.80 -2.48 11.17
CA THR A 52 -4.43 -3.47 10.15
C THR A 52 -3.29 -4.40 10.59
N TYR A 53 -2.54 -4.03 11.63
CA TYR A 53 -1.44 -4.83 12.18
C TYR A 53 -1.81 -5.60 13.44
N VAL A 54 -2.96 -5.30 14.04
CA VAL A 54 -3.39 -5.88 15.32
C VAL A 54 -4.65 -6.70 15.06
N PRO A 55 -4.57 -8.05 15.15
CA PRO A 55 -5.74 -8.89 14.93
C PRO A 55 -6.74 -8.84 16.08
N GLY A 56 -7.97 -9.28 15.82
CA GLY A 56 -9.01 -9.47 16.81
C GLY A 56 -9.59 -8.17 17.38
N GLU A 57 -10.22 -8.27 18.53
CA GLU A 57 -11.00 -7.21 19.17
C GLU A 57 -10.22 -5.89 19.35
N LEU A 58 -8.94 -5.98 19.68
CA LEU A 58 -8.12 -4.79 19.87
C LEU A 58 -7.91 -4.02 18.55
N GLY A 59 -7.75 -4.72 17.43
CA GLY A 59 -7.67 -4.09 16.12
C GLY A 59 -8.96 -3.37 15.74
N GLU A 60 -10.12 -3.99 16.03
CA GLU A 60 -11.42 -3.37 15.82
C GLU A 60 -11.64 -2.16 16.75
N GLN A 61 -11.14 -2.18 17.97
CA GLN A 61 -11.15 -1.02 18.87
C GLN A 61 -10.31 0.14 18.30
N PHE A 62 -9.12 -0.14 17.77
CA PHE A 62 -8.31 0.88 17.11
C PHE A 62 -9.00 1.44 15.88
N LEU A 63 -9.62 0.60 15.06
CA LEU A 63 -10.37 1.07 13.90
C LEU A 63 -11.53 1.96 14.32
N SER A 64 -12.30 1.52 15.32
CA SER A 64 -13.47 2.27 15.81
C SER A 64 -13.12 3.67 16.30
N ILE A 65 -12.00 3.82 17.03
CA ILE A 65 -11.56 5.15 17.47
C ILE A 65 -11.08 6.01 16.30
N GLY A 66 -10.34 5.43 15.34
CA GLY A 66 -9.93 6.13 14.12
C GLY A 66 -11.11 6.62 13.29
N GLU A 67 -12.15 5.78 13.14
CA GLU A 67 -13.41 6.17 12.48
C GLU A 67 -14.13 7.33 13.19
N GLN A 68 -14.18 7.29 14.52
CA GLN A 68 -14.79 8.37 15.30
C GLN A 68 -14.03 9.68 15.10
N GLN A 69 -12.69 9.65 15.10
CA GLN A 69 -11.85 10.81 14.84
C GLN A 69 -12.05 11.36 13.43
N ILE A 70 -12.07 10.50 12.41
CA ILE A 70 -12.36 10.90 11.02
C ILE A 70 -13.73 11.58 10.93
N LYS A 71 -14.77 11.00 11.54
CA LYS A 71 -16.13 11.58 11.55
C LYS A 71 -16.16 12.94 12.24
N SER A 72 -15.45 13.08 13.35
CA SER A 72 -15.36 14.35 14.08
C SER A 72 -14.66 15.42 13.27
N LEU A 73 -13.51 15.11 12.68
CA LEU A 73 -12.74 16.02 11.83
C LEU A 73 -13.50 16.42 10.56
N ALA A 74 -14.28 15.51 9.98
CA ALA A 74 -15.14 15.79 8.82
C ALA A 74 -16.38 16.63 9.17
N SER A 75 -16.72 16.78 10.45
CA SER A 75 -17.89 17.52 10.90
C SER A 75 -17.69 19.05 10.78
N PRO A 76 -18.79 19.83 10.79
CA PRO A 76 -18.69 21.29 10.80
C PRO A 76 -17.97 21.88 12.02
N ALA A 77 -17.73 21.08 13.07
CA ALA A 77 -16.99 21.51 14.26
C ALA A 77 -15.49 21.66 14.01
N TYR A 78 -14.93 20.91 13.04
CA TYR A 78 -13.49 20.91 12.76
C TYR A 78 -13.15 21.15 11.28
N ARG A 79 -14.13 21.11 10.39
CA ARG A 79 -13.89 21.30 8.96
C ARG A 79 -14.37 22.67 8.50
N ALA A 80 -13.58 23.34 7.66
CA ALA A 80 -13.97 24.56 6.96
C ALA A 80 -15.31 24.37 6.21
N LYS A 81 -16.22 25.35 6.31
CA LYS A 81 -17.57 25.24 5.76
C LYS A 81 -17.62 25.37 4.24
N LYS A 82 -16.75 26.19 3.67
CA LYS A 82 -16.69 26.48 2.23
C LYS A 82 -15.24 26.48 1.77
N VAL A 83 -15.04 26.25 0.48
CA VAL A 83 -13.74 26.45 -0.17
C VAL A 83 -13.35 27.92 -0.03
N GLY A 84 -12.13 28.16 0.45
CA GLY A 84 -11.61 29.51 0.73
C GLY A 84 -11.76 29.98 2.17
N ASP A 85 -12.66 29.37 2.96
CA ASP A 85 -12.70 29.59 4.41
C ASP A 85 -11.40 29.06 5.06
N ASN A 86 -11.11 29.51 6.28
CA ASN A 86 -9.96 29.03 7.07
C ASN A 86 -8.62 29.15 6.32
N ASN A 87 -8.42 30.25 5.58
CA ASN A 87 -7.22 30.47 4.75
C ASN A 87 -6.92 29.32 3.77
N HIS A 88 -7.95 28.70 3.20
CA HIS A 88 -7.90 27.56 2.28
C HIS A 88 -7.50 26.21 2.91
N PHE A 89 -7.34 26.13 4.22
CA PHE A 89 -7.11 24.86 4.93
C PHE A 89 -8.43 24.13 5.21
N ILE A 90 -8.35 22.80 5.25
CA ILE A 90 -9.51 21.93 5.48
C ILE A 90 -9.86 21.91 6.98
N ILE A 91 -8.87 21.70 7.83
CA ILE A 91 -9.03 21.48 9.27
C ILE A 91 -8.84 22.77 10.06
N GLN A 92 -9.74 23.03 11.02
CA GLN A 92 -9.72 24.14 11.96
C GLN A 92 -9.38 23.63 13.37
N HIS A 93 -9.11 24.55 14.28
CA HIS A 93 -8.93 24.29 15.71
C HIS A 93 -7.71 23.40 16.00
N CYS A 94 -6.58 23.67 15.33
CA CYS A 94 -5.31 23.02 15.63
C CYS A 94 -4.49 23.86 16.61
N THR A 95 -3.62 23.21 17.39
CA THR A 95 -2.67 23.86 18.30
C THR A 95 -1.26 23.37 18.01
N GLY A 96 -0.44 24.23 17.41
CA GLY A 96 0.94 23.91 17.05
C GLY A 96 1.93 24.06 18.20
N PHE A 97 1.93 25.20 18.89
CA PHE A 97 2.91 25.48 19.94
C PHE A 97 2.37 26.34 21.10
N MET A 98 1.59 25.72 21.98
CA MET A 98 1.02 26.39 23.15
C MET A 98 2.07 27.05 24.05
N GLY A 99 3.22 26.42 24.26
CA GLY A 99 4.26 26.93 25.13
C GLY A 99 4.86 28.29 24.72
N LYS A 100 4.77 28.64 23.43
CA LYS A 100 5.19 29.97 22.89
C LYS A 100 4.00 30.87 22.53
N GLN A 101 2.79 30.46 22.85
CA GLN A 101 1.55 31.17 22.46
C GLN A 101 1.50 31.44 20.94
N TYR A 102 1.86 30.41 20.14
CA TYR A 102 1.94 30.48 18.70
C TYR A 102 1.16 29.33 18.08
N GLU A 103 0.48 29.59 16.97
CA GLU A 103 -0.38 28.61 16.28
C GLU A 103 -1.44 27.99 17.21
N ILE A 104 -2.14 28.83 17.98
CA ILE A 104 -3.27 28.43 18.83
C ILE A 104 -4.55 28.70 18.07
N ASP A 105 -5.45 27.69 18.03
CA ASP A 105 -6.70 27.74 17.27
C ASP A 105 -6.46 28.15 15.80
N ALA A 106 -5.44 27.59 15.19
CA ALA A 106 -4.93 27.95 13.86
C ALA A 106 -5.05 26.74 12.88
N PRO A 107 -5.15 27.01 11.56
CA PRO A 107 -4.99 25.96 10.57
C PRO A 107 -3.53 25.54 10.42
N LEU A 108 -3.28 24.25 10.25
CA LEU A 108 -1.92 23.71 10.10
C LEU A 108 -1.85 22.75 8.91
N THR A 109 -0.83 22.92 8.07
CA THR A 109 -0.65 22.13 6.84
C THR A 109 -0.62 20.62 7.10
N TYR A 110 0.05 20.19 8.17
CA TYR A 110 0.13 18.78 8.51
C TYR A 110 -1.19 18.22 9.05
N ALA A 111 -2.08 19.05 9.58
CA ALA A 111 -3.44 18.60 9.95
C ALA A 111 -4.22 18.15 8.72
N ASP A 112 -4.18 18.93 7.64
CA ASP A 112 -4.81 18.59 6.37
C ASP A 112 -4.18 17.34 5.75
N TYR A 113 -2.84 17.26 5.77
CA TYR A 113 -2.11 16.09 5.27
C TYR A 113 -2.56 14.81 5.96
N TYR A 114 -2.50 14.75 7.29
CA TYR A 114 -2.86 13.56 8.03
C TYR A 114 -4.37 13.25 7.98
N PHE A 115 -5.22 14.25 7.87
CA PHE A 115 -6.65 14.02 7.65
C PHE A 115 -6.93 13.36 6.31
N VAL A 116 -6.31 13.83 5.23
CA VAL A 116 -6.43 13.21 3.89
C VAL A 116 -5.81 11.81 3.89
N GLU A 117 -4.67 11.62 4.54
CA GLU A 117 -4.04 10.31 4.69
C GLU A 117 -4.96 9.34 5.45
N ALA A 118 -5.60 9.77 6.55
CA ALA A 118 -6.55 8.96 7.30
C ALA A 118 -7.73 8.53 6.43
N LEU A 119 -8.28 9.44 5.63
CA LEU A 119 -9.38 9.15 4.70
C LEU A 119 -8.97 8.13 3.63
N ILE A 120 -7.78 8.26 3.05
CA ILE A 120 -7.26 7.31 2.04
C ILE A 120 -7.04 5.94 2.66
N ARG A 121 -6.38 5.87 3.84
CA ARG A 121 -6.17 4.62 4.57
C ARG A 121 -7.48 3.94 4.91
N TYR A 122 -8.46 4.69 5.41
CA TYR A 122 -9.78 4.17 5.76
C TYR A 122 -10.54 3.66 4.53
N LYS A 123 -10.55 4.41 3.43
CA LYS A 123 -11.13 3.98 2.16
C LYS A 123 -10.52 2.66 1.68
N ASN A 124 -9.18 2.58 1.64
CA ASN A 124 -8.49 1.38 1.20
C ASN A 124 -8.78 0.18 2.12
N LEU A 125 -8.90 0.43 3.43
CA LEU A 125 -9.29 -0.61 4.39
C LEU A 125 -10.71 -1.11 4.14
N LEU A 126 -11.67 -0.22 3.89
CA LEU A 126 -13.05 -0.60 3.57
C LEU A 126 -13.15 -1.40 2.27
N GLU A 127 -12.40 -1.03 1.25
CA GLU A 127 -12.34 -1.75 -0.02
C GLU A 127 -11.70 -3.14 0.11
N ALA A 128 -10.72 -3.29 1.01
CA ALA A 128 -10.06 -4.58 1.29
C ALA A 128 -10.80 -5.46 2.31
N ARG A 129 -11.66 -4.87 3.15
CA ARG A 129 -12.29 -5.53 4.30
C ARG A 129 -13.07 -6.80 3.96
N PRO A 130 -13.87 -6.88 2.87
CA PRO A 130 -14.58 -8.11 2.53
C PRO A 130 -13.64 -9.30 2.32
N VAL A 131 -12.50 -9.08 1.64
CA VAL A 131 -11.50 -10.12 1.38
C VAL A 131 -10.79 -10.53 2.67
N VAL A 132 -10.37 -9.54 3.48
CA VAL A 132 -9.69 -9.81 4.76
C VAL A 132 -10.62 -10.55 5.73
N GLN A 133 -11.87 -10.13 5.87
CA GLN A 133 -12.85 -10.83 6.72
C GLN A 133 -13.12 -12.26 6.23
N THR A 134 -13.18 -12.46 4.92
CA THR A 134 -13.32 -13.79 4.35
C THR A 134 -12.11 -14.66 4.69
N ILE A 135 -10.88 -14.12 4.60
CA ILE A 135 -9.66 -14.86 4.93
C ILE A 135 -9.62 -15.24 6.42
N THR A 136 -9.91 -14.29 7.32
CA THR A 136 -9.83 -14.53 8.77
C THR A 136 -10.94 -15.42 9.31
N ALA A 137 -12.14 -15.35 8.74
CA ALA A 137 -13.28 -16.16 9.18
C ALA A 137 -13.13 -17.67 8.89
N PHE A 138 -12.21 -18.05 8.00
CA PHE A 138 -12.08 -19.42 7.50
C PHE A 138 -10.69 -20.04 7.65
N SER A 139 -9.77 -19.38 8.33
CA SER A 139 -8.46 -19.94 8.66
C SER A 139 -8.48 -20.43 10.11
N GLU A 140 -8.30 -21.73 10.31
CA GLU A 140 -8.10 -22.33 11.63
C GLU A 140 -6.73 -21.93 12.25
N ASN A 141 -5.87 -21.32 11.44
CA ASN A 141 -4.54 -20.85 11.82
C ASN A 141 -4.47 -19.34 11.69
N GLU A 142 -4.40 -18.62 12.81
CA GLU A 142 -4.30 -17.16 12.89
C GLU A 142 -3.08 -16.60 12.15
N ASP A 143 -1.93 -17.31 12.23
CA ASP A 143 -0.72 -16.90 11.52
C ASP A 143 -0.93 -16.97 10.00
N ARG A 144 -1.59 -18.02 9.51
CA ARG A 144 -1.89 -18.17 8.08
C ARG A 144 -2.81 -17.06 7.58
N ALA A 145 -3.84 -16.73 8.35
CA ALA A 145 -4.75 -15.64 8.05
C ALA A 145 -4.00 -14.29 8.01
N ALA A 146 -3.12 -14.05 8.97
CA ALA A 146 -2.30 -12.84 9.02
C ALA A 146 -1.35 -12.73 7.81
N TRP A 147 -0.73 -13.83 7.39
CA TRP A 147 0.13 -13.86 6.20
C TRP A 147 -0.64 -13.62 4.91
N LEU A 148 -1.82 -14.22 4.75
CA LEU A 148 -2.68 -13.98 3.59
C LEU A 148 -3.19 -12.55 3.54
N SER A 149 -3.54 -11.96 4.68
CA SER A 149 -3.90 -10.54 4.78
C SER A 149 -2.75 -9.63 4.37
N ALA A 150 -1.52 -9.92 4.83
CA ALA A 150 -0.33 -9.17 4.45
C ALA A 150 -0.05 -9.31 2.94
N LEU A 151 -0.14 -10.53 2.41
CA LEU A 151 -0.01 -10.80 0.98
C LEU A 151 -1.03 -9.97 0.17
N HIS A 152 -2.30 -9.99 0.57
CA HIS A 152 -3.35 -9.22 -0.10
C HIS A 152 -3.06 -7.72 -0.09
N ARG A 153 -2.72 -7.14 1.06
CA ARG A 153 -2.41 -5.70 1.17
C ARG A 153 -1.26 -5.25 0.27
N ILE A 154 -0.24 -6.10 0.12
CA ILE A 154 0.94 -5.80 -0.69
C ILE A 154 0.65 -6.03 -2.18
N SER A 155 -0.01 -7.14 -2.51
CA SER A 155 -0.08 -7.63 -3.89
C SER A 155 -1.29 -7.09 -4.66
N TYR A 156 -2.45 -6.99 -4.02
CA TYR A 156 -3.70 -6.65 -4.69
C TYR A 156 -3.67 -5.25 -5.35
N PRO A 157 -3.21 -4.19 -4.69
CA PRO A 157 -3.17 -2.86 -5.31
C PRO A 157 -2.33 -2.82 -6.58
N LEU A 158 -1.19 -3.54 -6.59
CA LEU A 158 -0.32 -3.60 -7.76
C LEU A 158 -0.97 -4.40 -8.88
N LEU A 159 -1.35 -5.65 -8.62
CA LEU A 159 -1.86 -6.56 -9.63
C LEU A 159 -3.20 -6.10 -10.21
N SER A 160 -4.13 -5.60 -9.37
CA SER A 160 -5.43 -5.12 -9.82
C SER A 160 -5.34 -3.90 -10.74
N ASN A 161 -4.41 -2.98 -10.47
CA ASN A 161 -4.16 -1.83 -11.32
C ASN A 161 -3.43 -2.23 -12.62
N MET A 162 -2.41 -3.07 -12.50
CA MET A 162 -1.66 -3.51 -13.68
C MET A 162 -2.50 -4.38 -14.63
N ALA A 163 -3.38 -5.23 -14.09
CA ALA A 163 -4.30 -6.02 -14.89
C ALA A 163 -5.29 -5.16 -15.72
N LYS A 164 -5.55 -3.92 -15.27
CA LYS A 164 -6.41 -2.94 -15.96
C LYS A 164 -5.63 -1.98 -16.87
N GLY A 165 -4.31 -2.01 -16.86
CA GLY A 165 -3.49 -1.02 -17.55
C GLY A 165 -3.50 0.37 -16.87
N GLU A 166 -3.67 0.42 -15.56
CA GLU A 166 -3.78 1.64 -14.75
C GLU A 166 -2.66 1.79 -13.71
N LEU A 167 -1.64 0.90 -13.71
CA LEU A 167 -0.61 0.91 -12.68
C LEU A 167 0.18 2.22 -12.67
N ARG A 168 0.65 2.68 -13.83
CA ARG A 168 1.42 3.94 -13.91
C ARG A 168 0.62 5.16 -13.47
N LYS A 169 -0.69 5.14 -13.70
CA LYS A 169 -1.61 6.20 -13.27
C LYS A 169 -1.79 6.23 -11.76
N ASN A 170 -1.94 5.05 -11.15
CA ASN A 170 -2.34 4.89 -9.74
C ASN A 170 -1.19 4.60 -8.80
N MET A 171 0.02 4.34 -9.34
CA MET A 171 1.27 4.17 -8.60
C MET A 171 2.30 5.20 -9.09
N PRO A 172 2.19 6.45 -8.65
CA PRO A 172 3.17 7.48 -8.99
C PRO A 172 4.54 7.13 -8.43
N VAL A 173 5.58 7.47 -9.19
CA VAL A 173 6.96 7.24 -8.75
C VAL A 173 7.42 8.42 -7.91
N GLU A 174 7.88 8.14 -6.70
CA GLU A 174 8.45 9.11 -5.77
C GLU A 174 9.97 8.97 -5.73
N SER A 175 10.68 10.07 -5.85
CA SER A 175 12.14 10.15 -5.76
C SER A 175 12.59 11.58 -5.60
N ILE A 176 13.84 11.80 -5.19
CA ILE A 176 14.46 13.11 -5.30
C ILE A 176 14.52 13.57 -6.76
N ALA A 177 14.45 14.87 -7.00
CA ALA A 177 14.34 15.43 -8.35
C ALA A 177 15.44 14.95 -9.32
N ALA A 178 16.68 14.82 -8.83
CA ALA A 178 17.83 14.37 -9.63
C ALA A 178 17.69 12.93 -10.18
N ASP A 179 16.97 12.06 -9.48
CA ASP A 179 16.83 10.65 -9.85
C ASP A 179 15.45 10.31 -10.42
N MET A 180 14.51 11.25 -10.43
CA MET A 180 13.12 11.02 -10.80
C MET A 180 12.97 10.32 -12.14
N GLN A 181 13.67 10.78 -13.19
CA GLN A 181 13.57 10.19 -14.53
C GLN A 181 14.06 8.74 -14.55
N LYS A 182 15.18 8.45 -13.91
CA LYS A 182 15.73 7.09 -13.80
C LYS A 182 14.78 6.16 -13.07
N ARG A 183 14.16 6.63 -11.99
CA ARG A 183 13.21 5.84 -11.21
C ARG A 183 11.93 5.54 -12.00
N ARG A 184 11.39 6.52 -12.72
CA ARG A 184 10.20 6.32 -13.58
C ARG A 184 10.40 5.22 -14.62
N GLU A 185 11.62 5.00 -15.08
CA GLU A 185 11.93 3.99 -16.09
C GLU A 185 11.96 2.56 -15.53
N VAL A 186 12.21 2.37 -14.23
CA VAL A 186 12.49 1.03 -13.67
C VAL A 186 11.50 0.58 -12.60
N THR A 187 10.89 1.49 -11.88
CA THR A 187 10.08 1.17 -10.67
C THR A 187 8.99 0.14 -10.94
N HIS A 188 8.29 0.21 -12.05
CA HIS A 188 7.13 -0.66 -12.30
C HIS A 188 7.53 -2.09 -12.66
N LEU A 189 8.66 -2.30 -13.37
CA LEU A 189 9.20 -3.64 -13.59
C LEU A 189 9.74 -4.23 -12.28
N GLU A 190 10.43 -3.43 -11.48
CA GLU A 190 10.91 -3.84 -10.16
C GLU A 190 9.74 -4.31 -9.28
N ALA A 191 8.68 -3.50 -9.20
CA ALA A 191 7.50 -3.81 -8.40
C ALA A 191 6.84 -5.13 -8.85
N LEU A 192 6.55 -5.28 -10.14
CA LEU A 192 5.92 -6.50 -10.66
C LEU A 192 6.83 -7.72 -10.52
N GLY A 193 8.09 -7.64 -10.93
CA GLY A 193 9.03 -8.75 -10.93
C GLY A 193 9.25 -9.32 -9.52
N ARG A 194 9.51 -8.45 -8.54
CA ARG A 194 9.71 -8.86 -7.14
C ARG A 194 8.43 -9.43 -6.53
N LEU A 195 7.28 -8.83 -6.84
CA LEU A 195 6.00 -9.33 -6.34
C LEU A 195 5.70 -10.72 -6.88
N ILE A 196 5.75 -10.92 -8.20
CA ILE A 196 5.50 -12.22 -8.83
C ILE A 196 6.43 -13.29 -8.25
N THR A 197 7.73 -12.99 -8.09
CA THR A 197 8.68 -13.91 -7.44
C THR A 197 8.28 -14.24 -6.01
N GLY A 198 7.87 -13.24 -5.25
CA GLY A 198 7.50 -13.39 -3.84
C GLY A 198 6.29 -14.31 -3.63
N ILE A 199 5.28 -14.21 -4.49
CA ILE A 199 4.04 -14.98 -4.38
C ILE A 199 4.01 -16.26 -5.25
N SER A 200 5.00 -16.47 -6.10
CA SER A 200 5.00 -17.56 -7.10
C SER A 200 4.82 -18.94 -6.51
N ALA A 201 5.47 -19.26 -5.40
CA ALA A 201 5.33 -20.58 -4.76
C ALA A 201 3.91 -20.81 -4.22
N TRP A 202 3.24 -19.75 -3.77
CA TRP A 202 1.85 -19.82 -3.35
C TRP A 202 0.90 -19.94 -4.55
N LEU A 203 1.16 -19.24 -5.65
CA LEU A 203 0.38 -19.34 -6.88
C LEU A 203 0.48 -20.75 -7.50
N GLU A 204 1.69 -21.37 -7.45
CA GLU A 204 1.93 -22.69 -8.04
C GLU A 204 1.10 -23.79 -7.38
N LEU A 205 0.62 -23.63 -6.15
CA LEU A 205 -0.33 -24.55 -5.52
C LEU A 205 -1.66 -24.66 -6.28
N GLY A 206 -1.96 -23.69 -7.13
CA GLY A 206 -3.16 -23.69 -7.97
C GLY A 206 -4.47 -23.44 -7.21
N PRO A 207 -5.59 -23.33 -7.93
CA PRO A 207 -6.91 -23.17 -7.33
C PRO A 207 -7.40 -24.49 -6.71
N ASP A 208 -8.16 -24.36 -5.60
CA ASP A 208 -8.89 -25.46 -4.99
C ASP A 208 -10.24 -24.96 -4.42
N SER A 209 -11.01 -25.86 -3.80
CA SER A 209 -12.33 -25.52 -3.24
C SER A 209 -12.29 -24.70 -1.95
N THR A 210 -11.12 -24.56 -1.34
CA THR A 210 -10.93 -23.74 -0.14
C THR A 210 -11.07 -22.25 -0.46
N ILE A 211 -11.24 -21.42 0.56
CA ILE A 211 -11.27 -19.97 0.39
C ILE A 211 -9.92 -19.47 -0.10
N GLU A 212 -8.83 -20.01 0.45
CA GLU A 212 -7.48 -19.68 0.01
C GLU A 212 -7.25 -20.11 -1.45
N GLY A 213 -7.77 -21.27 -1.87
CA GLY A 213 -7.69 -21.75 -3.24
C GLY A 213 -8.45 -20.87 -4.24
N ARG A 214 -9.61 -20.35 -3.84
CA ARG A 214 -10.35 -19.34 -4.63
C ARG A 214 -9.61 -18.01 -4.73
N LEU A 215 -9.00 -17.57 -3.63
CA LEU A 215 -8.15 -16.39 -3.63
C LEU A 215 -6.95 -16.57 -4.57
N ARG A 216 -6.29 -17.75 -4.55
CA ARG A 216 -5.22 -18.07 -5.51
C ARG A 216 -5.69 -17.99 -6.95
N ALA A 217 -6.90 -18.49 -7.25
CA ALA A 217 -7.47 -18.40 -8.59
C ALA A 217 -7.56 -16.94 -9.08
N GLU A 218 -8.05 -16.05 -8.24
CA GLU A 218 -8.10 -14.61 -8.54
C GLU A 218 -6.70 -14.03 -8.78
N TYR A 219 -5.74 -14.35 -7.93
CA TYR A 219 -4.38 -13.84 -8.06
C TYR A 219 -3.61 -14.41 -9.25
N ILE A 220 -3.90 -15.65 -9.65
CA ILE A 220 -3.40 -16.22 -10.90
C ILE A 220 -3.92 -15.41 -12.09
N ASP A 221 -5.23 -15.15 -12.16
CA ASP A 221 -5.85 -14.36 -13.23
C ASP A 221 -5.26 -12.92 -13.29
N LEU A 222 -5.19 -12.24 -12.14
CA LEU A 222 -4.58 -10.92 -12.05
C LEU A 222 -3.11 -10.91 -12.48
N SER A 223 -2.34 -11.94 -12.10
CA SER A 223 -0.93 -12.06 -12.47
C SER A 223 -0.76 -12.28 -13.97
N LEU A 224 -1.56 -13.15 -14.59
CA LEU A 224 -1.54 -13.40 -16.03
C LEU A 224 -1.84 -12.11 -16.82
N LYS A 225 -2.89 -11.37 -16.45
CA LYS A 225 -3.25 -10.08 -17.05
C LYS A 225 -2.17 -9.02 -16.86
N SER A 226 -1.57 -8.98 -15.66
CA SER A 226 -0.48 -8.06 -15.35
C SER A 226 0.76 -8.31 -16.19
N ILE A 227 1.15 -9.58 -16.34
CA ILE A 227 2.28 -9.96 -17.19
C ILE A 227 1.98 -9.60 -18.65
N ALA A 228 0.78 -9.92 -19.14
CA ALA A 228 0.37 -9.60 -20.51
C ALA A 228 0.44 -8.10 -20.80
N ASN A 229 -0.06 -7.24 -19.90
CA ASN A 229 0.04 -5.80 -20.01
C ASN A 229 1.50 -5.31 -19.94
N GLY A 230 2.31 -5.88 -19.04
CA GLY A 230 3.70 -5.50 -18.85
C GLY A 230 4.60 -5.73 -20.06
N VAL A 231 4.29 -6.74 -20.88
CA VAL A 231 5.07 -7.06 -22.10
C VAL A 231 4.37 -6.65 -23.39
N ASN A 232 3.21 -6.03 -23.32
CA ASN A 232 2.48 -5.53 -24.50
C ASN A 232 2.90 -4.11 -24.85
N PRO A 233 3.59 -3.85 -25.98
CA PRO A 233 4.02 -2.50 -26.35
C PRO A 233 2.87 -1.49 -26.54
N ALA A 234 1.64 -1.95 -26.74
CA ALA A 234 0.47 -1.10 -26.84
C ALA A 234 -0.18 -0.77 -25.48
N SER A 235 0.27 -1.41 -24.40
CA SER A 235 -0.24 -1.15 -23.05
C SER A 235 0.31 0.16 -22.50
N PRO A 236 -0.50 0.97 -21.79
CA PRO A 236 0.00 2.12 -21.04
C PRO A 236 0.97 1.72 -19.92
N ASP A 237 0.91 0.47 -19.47
CA ASP A 237 1.78 -0.09 -18.43
C ASP A 237 2.93 -0.93 -18.99
N TYR A 238 3.24 -0.80 -20.30
CA TYR A 238 4.40 -1.50 -20.89
C TYR A 238 5.69 -1.20 -20.12
N LEU A 239 6.43 -2.27 -19.78
CA LEU A 239 7.57 -2.21 -18.89
C LEU A 239 8.90 -2.07 -19.65
N ASN A 240 9.88 -1.49 -18.97
CA ASN A 240 11.23 -1.29 -19.52
C ASN A 240 12.15 -2.46 -19.15
N PHE A 241 12.60 -3.23 -20.13
CA PHE A 241 13.52 -4.37 -19.94
C PHE A 241 14.98 -4.10 -20.34
N ASN A 242 15.26 -2.97 -21.02
CA ASN A 242 16.57 -2.80 -21.68
C ASN A 242 17.19 -1.40 -21.54
N LYS A 243 16.52 -0.42 -20.96
CA LYS A 243 17.07 0.92 -20.76
C LYS A 243 17.56 1.11 -19.33
N GLY A 244 18.83 1.47 -19.17
CA GLY A 244 19.48 1.57 -17.88
C GLY A 244 20.10 0.24 -17.43
N ARG A 245 20.45 0.14 -16.16
CA ARG A 245 21.08 -1.08 -15.60
C ARG A 245 20.10 -1.94 -14.80
N GLN A 246 19.25 -1.31 -14.00
CA GLN A 246 18.33 -1.97 -13.09
C GLN A 246 17.41 -3.02 -13.75
N PRO A 247 16.93 -2.86 -15.00
CA PRO A 247 16.04 -3.83 -15.62
C PRO A 247 16.58 -5.25 -15.73
N LEU A 248 17.90 -5.46 -15.74
CA LEU A 248 18.47 -6.82 -15.71
C LEU A 248 18.11 -7.54 -14.41
N VAL A 249 18.19 -6.84 -13.28
CA VAL A 249 17.83 -7.38 -11.96
C VAL A 249 16.34 -7.72 -11.92
N ASP A 250 15.52 -6.78 -12.38
CA ASP A 250 14.06 -6.89 -12.26
C ASP A 250 13.48 -7.92 -13.24
N ALA A 251 14.06 -8.03 -14.43
CA ALA A 251 13.79 -9.11 -15.39
C ALA A 251 14.14 -10.49 -14.82
N ALA A 252 15.24 -10.60 -14.08
CA ALA A 252 15.64 -11.85 -13.43
C ALA A 252 14.64 -12.26 -12.33
N PHE A 253 14.11 -11.30 -11.56
CA PHE A 253 13.03 -11.59 -10.61
C PHE A 253 11.77 -12.08 -11.33
N LEU A 254 11.32 -11.41 -12.38
CA LEU A 254 10.15 -11.86 -13.15
C LEU A 254 10.37 -13.27 -13.72
N ALA A 255 11.54 -13.51 -14.34
CA ALA A 255 11.94 -14.80 -14.87
C ALA A 255 11.91 -15.90 -13.80
N HIS A 256 12.47 -15.62 -12.62
CA HIS A 256 12.43 -16.54 -11.48
C HIS A 256 11.00 -16.85 -11.02
N GLY A 257 10.13 -15.83 -10.95
CA GLY A 257 8.74 -16.03 -10.61
C GLY A 257 8.00 -16.93 -11.60
N LEU A 258 8.24 -16.76 -12.89
CA LEU A 258 7.66 -17.61 -13.94
C LEU A 258 8.16 -19.04 -13.88
N LEU A 259 9.44 -19.27 -13.58
CA LEU A 259 9.99 -20.62 -13.38
C LEU A 259 9.38 -21.32 -12.15
N ARG A 260 9.15 -20.57 -11.06
CA ARG A 260 8.60 -21.12 -9.81
C ARG A 260 7.08 -21.35 -9.86
N ALA A 261 6.38 -20.60 -10.67
CA ALA A 261 4.94 -20.76 -10.89
C ALA A 261 4.66 -21.20 -12.34
N ARG A 262 5.42 -22.19 -12.79
CA ARG A 262 5.40 -22.61 -14.19
C ARG A 262 4.01 -23.05 -14.65
N THR A 263 3.36 -23.94 -13.90
CA THR A 263 2.07 -24.50 -14.32
C THR A 263 0.93 -23.51 -14.19
N GLN A 264 1.02 -22.57 -13.26
CA GLN A 264 -0.05 -21.62 -13.00
C GLN A 264 0.14 -20.27 -13.71
N LEU A 265 1.37 -19.91 -14.07
CA LEU A 265 1.65 -18.69 -14.81
C LEU A 265 2.15 -19.00 -16.23
N TRP A 266 3.38 -19.53 -16.39
CA TRP A 266 3.98 -19.66 -17.70
C TRP A 266 3.12 -20.48 -18.68
N ASP A 267 2.69 -21.67 -18.27
CA ASP A 267 1.94 -22.59 -19.13
C ASP A 267 0.50 -22.09 -19.41
N LYS A 268 0.00 -21.13 -18.61
CA LYS A 268 -1.32 -20.50 -18.81
C LYS A 268 -1.28 -19.18 -19.60
N LEU A 269 -0.10 -18.62 -19.82
CA LEU A 269 0.01 -17.44 -20.70
C LEU A 269 -0.33 -17.85 -22.14
N ASP A 270 -1.07 -17.01 -22.85
CA ASP A 270 -1.29 -17.18 -24.28
C ASP A 270 0.04 -17.10 -25.05
N LYS A 271 0.07 -17.74 -26.23
CA LYS A 271 1.29 -17.85 -27.03
C LYS A 271 1.91 -16.48 -27.38
N THR A 272 1.10 -15.50 -27.71
CA THR A 272 1.57 -14.15 -28.01
C THR A 272 2.25 -13.51 -26.82
N THR A 273 1.67 -13.68 -25.62
CA THR A 273 2.26 -13.17 -24.38
C THR A 273 3.55 -13.90 -24.03
N GLN A 274 3.63 -15.23 -24.21
CA GLN A 274 4.87 -16.00 -24.02
C GLN A 274 5.97 -15.52 -24.97
N GLU A 275 5.67 -15.32 -26.25
CA GLU A 275 6.62 -14.78 -27.23
C GLU A 275 7.12 -13.39 -26.85
N ARG A 276 6.24 -12.53 -26.36
CA ARG A 276 6.61 -11.20 -25.87
C ARG A 276 7.50 -11.27 -24.63
N VAL A 277 7.18 -12.11 -23.66
CA VAL A 277 8.02 -12.33 -22.46
C VAL A 277 9.42 -12.78 -22.89
N ILE A 278 9.53 -13.78 -23.78
CA ILE A 278 10.81 -14.25 -24.31
C ILE A 278 11.58 -13.11 -25.00
N LYS A 279 10.90 -12.31 -25.82
CA LYS A 279 11.49 -11.16 -26.50
C LYS A 279 12.04 -10.13 -25.51
N GLU A 280 11.27 -9.80 -24.48
CA GLU A 280 11.65 -8.80 -23.48
C GLU A 280 12.79 -9.31 -22.58
N LEU A 281 12.76 -10.56 -22.16
CA LEU A 281 13.89 -11.17 -21.44
C LEU A 281 15.17 -11.17 -22.30
N LYS A 282 15.08 -11.51 -23.59
CA LYS A 282 16.22 -11.42 -24.51
C LYS A 282 16.69 -9.98 -24.70
N SER A 283 15.81 -8.99 -24.65
CA SER A 283 16.18 -7.58 -24.80
C SER A 283 17.07 -7.09 -23.66
N SER A 284 16.93 -7.66 -22.45
CA SER A 284 17.77 -7.32 -21.29
C SER A 284 19.24 -7.69 -21.44
N ARG A 285 19.59 -8.55 -22.41
CA ARG A 285 20.99 -8.96 -22.71
C ARG A 285 21.91 -7.81 -23.12
N VAL A 286 21.36 -6.66 -23.54
CA VAL A 286 22.15 -5.46 -23.81
C VAL A 286 22.80 -4.88 -22.56
N ILE A 287 22.29 -5.25 -21.38
CA ILE A 287 22.78 -4.78 -20.09
C ILE A 287 23.91 -5.71 -19.63
N LYS A 288 25.13 -5.20 -19.66
CA LYS A 288 26.31 -5.97 -19.18
C LYS A 288 26.25 -6.01 -17.63
N PRO A 289 26.21 -7.21 -17.03
CA PRO A 289 26.33 -7.35 -15.59
C PRO A 289 27.72 -6.93 -15.12
N SER A 290 27.81 -6.36 -13.91
CA SER A 290 29.08 -6.19 -13.22
C SER A 290 29.58 -7.54 -12.67
N GLU A 291 30.88 -7.65 -12.41
CA GLU A 291 31.52 -8.84 -11.82
C GLU A 291 31.21 -8.98 -10.32
N THR A 292 29.94 -9.06 -10.02
CA THR A 292 29.35 -9.17 -8.66
C THR A 292 28.19 -10.16 -8.71
N ASN A 293 27.29 -10.11 -7.73
CA ASN A 293 26.00 -10.83 -7.75
C ASN A 293 25.13 -10.54 -8.98
N TRP A 294 25.45 -9.52 -9.77
CA TRP A 294 24.74 -9.23 -11.02
C TRP A 294 24.92 -10.32 -12.08
N LEU A 295 25.99 -11.10 -12.03
CA LEU A 295 26.16 -12.29 -12.87
C LEU A 295 25.07 -13.33 -12.63
N PHE A 296 24.59 -13.48 -11.39
CA PHE A 296 23.48 -14.39 -11.08
C PHE A 296 22.16 -13.93 -11.65
N PHE A 297 21.91 -12.62 -11.74
CA PHE A 297 20.71 -12.11 -12.40
C PHE A 297 20.73 -12.41 -13.91
N ALA A 298 21.86 -12.17 -14.57
CA ALA A 298 22.02 -12.56 -15.96
C ALA A 298 21.83 -14.07 -16.16
N ALA A 299 22.42 -14.89 -15.29
CA ALA A 299 22.27 -16.35 -15.34
C ALA A 299 20.82 -16.79 -15.14
N MET A 300 20.05 -16.13 -14.28
CA MET A 300 18.62 -16.41 -14.05
C MET A 300 17.78 -16.12 -15.31
N VAL A 301 18.04 -15.01 -16.00
CA VAL A 301 17.38 -14.69 -17.26
C VAL A 301 17.70 -15.77 -18.31
N GLU A 302 18.97 -16.18 -18.42
CA GLU A 302 19.36 -17.23 -19.37
C GLU A 302 18.76 -18.61 -19.02
N ALA A 303 18.64 -18.94 -17.73
CA ALA A 303 18.00 -20.17 -17.29
C ALA A 303 16.52 -20.22 -17.66
N ALA A 304 15.82 -19.08 -17.59
CA ALA A 304 14.42 -19.01 -17.97
C ALA A 304 14.18 -19.02 -19.49
N LEU A 305 15.21 -18.72 -20.29
CA LEU A 305 15.15 -18.75 -21.75
C LEU A 305 15.50 -20.13 -22.38
N LYS A 306 15.90 -21.10 -21.55
CA LYS A 306 16.13 -22.51 -21.94
C LYS A 306 14.84 -23.32 -21.80
#